data_6f5f09ffd21057a90f0fbe4c0e2bee29
#
_entry.id   6f5f09ffd21057a90f0fbe4c0e2bee29
#
_cell.length_a   1.000
_cell.length_b   1.000
_cell.length_c   1.000
_cell.angle_alpha   90.00
_cell.angle_beta   90.00
_cell.angle_gamma   90.00
#
_symmetry.space_group_name_H-M   'P 1'
#
loop_
_entity.id
_entity.type
_entity.pdbx_description
1 polymer ?
#
loop_
_entity_poly.entity_id
_entity_poly.type
_entity_poly.pdbx_seq_one_letter_code
_entity_poly.pdbx_strand_id
1 'polypeptide(L)'
;MRRRPLLFLLFLAACARPDTAPPEVGLVQPAGGGVASGRTLSVEGYAFDPSGVASVRASGQEVLPAGEKGNKLVRFRFRLQAPASGRVELLLEAVDAQGNRAERRIPLELDAAPPRILLERVEREGGLYRVSGRVEDNLGVDRVAVQVGKRFTPLSLPKGPEVVFLAEVPPGAVLVAVDAAGNRSARRIP
;
A
#
# COMPACT_ATOMS: atom_id res chain seq x y z
N MET A 1 -40.44 -30.87 -62.82
CA MET A 1 -39.78 -29.61 -62.44
C MET A 1 -39.77 -29.50 -60.91
N ARG A 2 -38.64 -29.78 -60.26
CA ARG A 2 -38.48 -29.72 -58.77
C ARG A 2 -37.88 -28.37 -58.46
N ARG A 3 -38.61 -27.47 -57.81
CA ARG A 3 -38.13 -26.19 -57.29
C ARG A 3 -37.34 -26.45 -56.00
N ARG A 4 -36.03 -26.12 -55.99
CA ARG A 4 -35.17 -26.13 -54.81
C ARG A 4 -35.47 -24.84 -54.00
N PRO A 5 -35.72 -24.91 -52.70
CA PRO A 5 -35.79 -23.70 -51.85
C PRO A 5 -34.39 -23.16 -51.63
N LEU A 6 -34.18 -21.89 -51.95
CA LEU A 6 -32.99 -21.12 -51.67
C LEU A 6 -33.02 -20.73 -50.17
N LEU A 7 -32.21 -21.39 -49.36
CA LEU A 7 -32.08 -21.10 -47.95
C LEU A 7 -31.22 -19.83 -47.79
N PHE A 8 -31.86 -18.71 -47.47
CA PHE A 8 -31.18 -17.44 -47.18
C PHE A 8 -30.64 -17.52 -45.75
N LEU A 9 -29.32 -17.75 -45.54
CA LEU A 9 -28.66 -17.63 -44.25
C LEU A 9 -28.50 -16.15 -43.93
N LEU A 10 -29.35 -15.64 -43.03
CA LEU A 10 -29.16 -14.33 -42.42
C LEU A 10 -27.97 -14.40 -41.45
N PHE A 11 -26.83 -13.87 -41.83
CA PHE A 11 -25.73 -13.58 -40.92
C PHE A 11 -26.13 -12.38 -40.06
N LEU A 12 -26.59 -12.63 -38.83
CA LEU A 12 -26.67 -11.64 -37.76
C LEU A 12 -25.24 -11.25 -37.38
N ALA A 13 -24.69 -10.23 -38.00
CA ALA A 13 -23.52 -9.57 -37.53
C ALA A 13 -23.87 -8.90 -36.19
N ALA A 14 -23.57 -9.56 -35.06
CA ALA A 14 -23.60 -8.94 -33.77
C ALA A 14 -22.57 -7.80 -33.80
N CYS A 15 -23.05 -6.56 -33.98
CA CYS A 15 -22.23 -5.37 -33.75
C CYS A 15 -21.83 -5.35 -32.28
N ALA A 16 -20.68 -5.96 -31.93
CA ALA A 16 -20.06 -5.71 -30.65
C ALA A 16 -19.74 -4.21 -30.61
N ARG A 17 -20.35 -3.48 -29.69
CA ARG A 17 -20.01 -2.07 -29.48
C ARG A 17 -18.52 -2.02 -29.12
N PRO A 18 -17.72 -1.18 -29.79
CA PRO A 18 -16.35 -1.00 -29.41
C PRO A 18 -16.28 -0.51 -27.95
N ASP A 19 -15.37 -1.05 -27.18
CA ASP A 19 -15.11 -0.57 -25.84
C ASP A 19 -14.49 0.83 -25.91
N THR A 20 -15.12 1.79 -25.25
CA THR A 20 -14.67 3.19 -25.17
C THR A 20 -14.44 3.62 -23.72
N ALA A 21 -14.62 2.70 -22.76
CA ALA A 21 -14.39 2.98 -21.36
C ALA A 21 -12.89 2.92 -21.06
N PRO A 22 -12.33 3.92 -20.38
CA PRO A 22 -10.94 3.85 -19.96
C PRO A 22 -10.77 2.86 -18.79
N PRO A 23 -9.58 2.25 -18.65
CA PRO A 23 -9.29 1.37 -17.52
C PRO A 23 -9.33 2.09 -16.18
N GLU A 24 -9.68 1.37 -15.12
CA GLU A 24 -9.55 1.84 -13.74
C GLU A 24 -8.12 1.56 -13.26
N VAL A 25 -7.46 2.55 -12.63
CA VAL A 25 -6.13 2.38 -12.02
C VAL A 25 -6.08 3.01 -10.64
N GLY A 26 -5.42 2.34 -9.70
CA GLY A 26 -5.34 2.82 -8.32
C GLY A 26 -4.19 2.21 -7.52
N LEU A 27 -4.00 2.75 -6.31
CA LEU A 27 -3.06 2.22 -5.32
C LEU A 27 -3.75 1.34 -4.30
N VAL A 28 -3.02 0.32 -3.85
CA VAL A 28 -3.33 -0.53 -2.70
C VAL A 28 -2.43 -0.16 -1.52
N GLN A 29 -1.15 0.15 -1.80
CA GLN A 29 -0.15 0.57 -0.83
C GLN A 29 0.69 1.73 -1.38
N PRO A 30 1.00 2.75 -0.57
CA PRO A 30 0.68 2.89 0.86
C PRO A 30 -0.81 3.19 1.08
N ALA A 31 -1.41 2.47 2.03
CA ALA A 31 -2.75 2.78 2.50
C ALA A 31 -2.71 4.12 3.26
N GLY A 32 -3.48 5.11 2.79
CA GLY A 32 -3.48 6.45 3.37
C GLY A 32 -2.41 7.41 2.85
N GLY A 33 -1.54 6.98 1.91
CA GLY A 33 -0.61 7.86 1.19
C GLY A 33 0.62 8.33 1.94
N GLY A 34 0.84 7.91 3.20
CA GLY A 34 2.00 8.30 4.00
C GLY A 34 3.31 7.63 3.56
N VAL A 35 4.36 8.42 3.42
CA VAL A 35 5.69 7.97 2.97
C VAL A 35 6.78 8.62 3.81
N ALA A 36 7.67 7.82 4.40
CA ALA A 36 8.81 8.35 5.13
C ALA A 36 9.78 9.10 4.20
N SER A 37 10.12 10.34 4.57
CA SER A 37 11.04 11.20 3.83
C SER A 37 12.38 10.53 3.55
N GLY A 38 12.89 10.70 2.33
CA GLY A 38 14.22 10.22 1.92
C GLY A 38 14.34 8.70 1.82
N ARG A 39 13.26 7.92 1.98
CA ARG A 39 13.29 6.46 1.93
C ARG A 39 12.75 5.90 0.62
N THR A 40 13.20 4.68 0.31
CA THR A 40 12.60 3.88 -0.77
C THR A 40 11.39 3.14 -0.22
N LEU A 41 10.26 3.36 -0.87
CA LEU A 41 8.96 2.79 -0.56
C LEU A 41 8.61 1.73 -1.60
N SER A 42 7.99 0.63 -1.18
CA SER A 42 7.33 -0.31 -2.10
C SER A 42 5.90 0.17 -2.32
N VAL A 43 5.59 0.51 -3.55
CA VAL A 43 4.24 0.88 -3.98
C VAL A 43 3.57 -0.32 -4.61
N GLU A 44 2.32 -0.58 -4.22
CA GLU A 44 1.48 -1.61 -4.83
C GLU A 44 0.21 -0.97 -5.37
N GLY A 45 -0.19 -1.41 -6.54
CA GLY A 45 -1.39 -0.90 -7.18
C GLY A 45 -2.09 -1.96 -8.02
N TYR A 46 -3.19 -1.54 -8.64
CA TYR A 46 -3.97 -2.35 -9.57
C TYR A 46 -4.38 -1.55 -10.79
N ALA A 47 -4.62 -2.25 -11.89
CA ALA A 47 -5.34 -1.76 -13.04
C ALA A 47 -6.40 -2.79 -13.45
N PHE A 48 -7.58 -2.32 -13.84
CA PHE A 48 -8.69 -3.17 -14.25
C PHE A 48 -9.35 -2.64 -15.51
N ASP A 49 -9.60 -3.54 -16.46
CA ASP A 49 -10.41 -3.26 -17.63
C ASP A 49 -11.05 -4.55 -18.18
N PRO A 50 -12.36 -4.56 -18.53
CA PRO A 50 -13.04 -5.74 -19.10
C PRO A 50 -12.43 -6.24 -20.40
N SER A 51 -11.85 -5.35 -21.20
CA SER A 51 -11.21 -5.68 -22.49
C SER A 51 -9.75 -6.11 -22.35
N GLY A 52 -9.17 -5.94 -21.16
CA GLY A 52 -7.79 -6.27 -20.81
C GLY A 52 -6.86 -5.08 -20.76
N VAL A 53 -5.95 -5.08 -19.81
CA VAL A 53 -4.95 -4.03 -19.58
C VAL A 53 -3.74 -4.26 -20.51
N ALA A 54 -3.41 -3.26 -21.31
CA ALA A 54 -2.30 -3.33 -22.27
C ALA A 54 -0.99 -2.74 -21.73
N SER A 55 -1.08 -1.69 -20.87
CA SER A 55 0.09 -1.01 -20.27
C SER A 55 -0.31 -0.35 -18.96
N VAL A 56 0.62 -0.32 -18.01
CA VAL A 56 0.51 0.48 -16.78
C VAL A 56 1.82 1.18 -16.54
N ARG A 57 1.78 2.50 -16.38
CA ARG A 57 2.96 3.32 -16.08
C ARG A 57 2.81 4.06 -14.77
N ALA A 58 3.92 4.17 -14.05
CA ALA A 58 4.03 4.98 -12.85
C ALA A 58 5.11 6.04 -13.07
N SER A 59 4.72 7.31 -13.11
CA SER A 59 5.60 8.45 -13.41
C SER A 59 6.49 8.22 -14.64
N GLY A 60 5.87 7.69 -15.72
CA GLY A 60 6.52 7.41 -16.99
C GLY A 60 7.24 6.06 -17.09
N GLN A 61 7.45 5.35 -15.99
CA GLN A 61 8.06 4.01 -15.98
C GLN A 61 7.01 2.92 -16.15
N GLU A 62 7.24 1.96 -17.07
CA GLU A 62 6.38 0.79 -17.21
C GLU A 62 6.47 -0.10 -15.98
N VAL A 63 5.31 -0.42 -15.37
CA VAL A 63 5.21 -1.23 -14.14
C VAL A 63 4.30 -2.44 -14.31
N LEU A 64 3.73 -2.65 -15.51
CA LEU A 64 2.97 -3.85 -15.82
C LEU A 64 3.91 -5.07 -15.76
N PRO A 65 3.60 -6.10 -14.93
CA PRO A 65 4.46 -7.28 -14.86
C PRO A 65 4.53 -8.02 -16.18
N ALA A 66 5.69 -8.61 -16.49
CA ALA A 66 5.86 -9.41 -17.69
C ALA A 66 4.86 -10.58 -17.68
N GLY A 67 4.15 -10.77 -18.80
CA GLY A 67 3.14 -11.81 -18.96
C GLY A 67 1.73 -11.45 -18.49
N GLU A 68 1.53 -10.29 -17.86
CA GLU A 68 0.20 -9.84 -17.39
C GLU A 68 -0.57 -9.00 -18.41
N LYS A 69 0.07 -8.68 -19.53
CA LYS A 69 -0.56 -7.92 -20.63
C LYS A 69 -1.79 -8.64 -21.18
N GLY A 70 -2.91 -7.94 -21.27
CA GLY A 70 -4.19 -8.47 -21.73
C GLY A 70 -5.06 -9.07 -20.63
N ASN A 71 -4.56 -9.23 -19.41
CA ASN A 71 -5.38 -9.62 -18.27
C ASN A 71 -6.34 -8.51 -17.89
N LYS A 72 -7.55 -8.87 -17.46
CA LYS A 72 -8.59 -7.91 -17.07
C LYS A 72 -8.25 -7.18 -15.77
N LEU A 73 -7.65 -7.88 -14.82
CA LEU A 73 -7.16 -7.33 -13.57
C LEU A 73 -5.67 -7.63 -13.45
N VAL A 74 -4.89 -6.59 -13.28
CA VAL A 74 -3.45 -6.65 -13.10
C VAL A 74 -3.10 -6.01 -11.76
N ARG A 75 -2.21 -6.66 -11.02
CA ARG A 75 -1.58 -6.08 -9.83
C ARG A 75 -0.13 -5.79 -10.15
N PHE A 76 0.33 -4.60 -9.80
CA PHE A 76 1.70 -4.18 -10.03
C PHE A 76 2.36 -3.71 -8.74
N ARG A 77 3.69 -3.79 -8.74
CA ARG A 77 4.54 -3.33 -7.63
C ARG A 77 5.77 -2.67 -8.19
N PHE A 78 6.17 -1.54 -7.62
CA PHE A 78 7.41 -0.86 -7.95
C PHE A 78 8.02 -0.16 -6.74
N ARG A 79 9.24 0.33 -6.89
CA ARG A 79 9.92 1.10 -5.85
C ARG A 79 9.89 2.58 -6.20
N LEU A 80 9.47 3.40 -5.24
CA LEU A 80 9.48 4.85 -5.32
C LEU A 80 10.49 5.39 -4.32
N GLN A 81 11.43 6.22 -4.80
CA GLN A 81 12.33 6.97 -3.92
C GLN A 81 11.63 8.26 -3.50
N ALA A 82 11.27 8.37 -2.22
CA ALA A 82 10.71 9.60 -1.68
C ALA A 82 11.79 10.67 -1.58
N PRO A 83 11.52 11.94 -1.95
CA PRO A 83 12.45 13.05 -1.72
C PRO A 83 12.59 13.31 -0.21
N ALA A 84 13.65 14.04 0.17
CA ALA A 84 13.88 14.42 1.56
C ALA A 84 12.87 15.45 2.08
N SER A 85 12.26 16.22 1.18
CA SER A 85 11.27 17.27 1.49
C SER A 85 10.39 17.56 0.28
N GLY A 86 9.28 18.29 0.51
CA GLY A 86 8.35 18.71 -0.52
C GLY A 86 7.14 17.79 -0.65
N ARG A 87 6.45 17.87 -1.79
CA ARG A 87 5.32 17.03 -2.14
C ARG A 87 5.74 15.95 -3.13
N VAL A 88 5.20 14.77 -2.99
CA VAL A 88 5.29 13.72 -3.99
C VAL A 88 3.93 13.58 -4.64
N GLU A 89 3.90 13.66 -5.96
CA GLU A 89 2.72 13.32 -6.74
C GLU A 89 3.07 12.13 -7.64
N LEU A 90 2.38 11.03 -7.44
CA LEU A 90 2.54 9.85 -8.27
C LEU A 90 1.54 9.92 -9.42
N LEU A 91 2.04 9.94 -10.66
CA LEU A 91 1.24 9.84 -11.86
C LEU A 91 1.11 8.36 -12.24
N LEU A 92 -0.11 7.83 -12.20
CA LEU A 92 -0.44 6.52 -12.75
C LEU A 92 -1.15 6.69 -14.08
N GLU A 93 -0.71 5.94 -15.09
CA GLU A 93 -1.31 5.87 -16.42
C GLU A 93 -1.63 4.42 -16.72
N ALA A 94 -2.80 4.15 -17.24
CA ALA A 94 -3.18 2.82 -17.73
C ALA A 94 -3.78 2.92 -19.13
N VAL A 95 -3.52 1.90 -19.96
CA VAL A 95 -4.06 1.76 -21.32
C VAL A 95 -4.67 0.38 -21.42
N ASP A 96 -5.86 0.28 -21.99
CA ASP A 96 -6.53 -0.99 -22.28
C ASP A 96 -6.13 -1.57 -23.64
N ALA A 97 -6.71 -2.72 -24.00
CA ALA A 97 -6.46 -3.39 -25.28
C ALA A 97 -7.00 -2.63 -26.49
N GLN A 98 -7.95 -1.72 -26.32
CA GLN A 98 -8.55 -0.87 -27.35
C GLN A 98 -7.86 0.49 -27.49
N GLY A 99 -6.92 0.81 -26.58
CA GLY A 99 -6.17 2.06 -26.59
C GLY A 99 -6.83 3.18 -25.79
N ASN A 100 -7.91 2.92 -25.05
CA ASN A 100 -8.48 3.90 -24.12
C ASN A 100 -7.49 4.11 -22.95
N ARG A 101 -7.43 5.34 -22.44
CA ARG A 101 -6.42 5.75 -21.45
C ARG A 101 -7.08 6.32 -20.20
N ALA A 102 -6.54 5.93 -19.06
CA ALA A 102 -6.79 6.56 -17.77
C ALA A 102 -5.50 7.19 -17.23
N GLU A 103 -5.63 8.34 -16.60
CA GLU A 103 -4.58 9.01 -15.87
C GLU A 103 -5.08 9.34 -14.47
N ARG A 104 -4.28 9.06 -13.45
CA ARG A 104 -4.59 9.37 -12.07
C ARG A 104 -3.39 9.94 -11.36
N ARG A 105 -3.54 11.16 -10.80
CA ARG A 105 -2.55 11.82 -9.97
C ARG A 105 -2.87 11.56 -8.51
N ILE A 106 -1.93 10.99 -7.79
CA ILE A 106 -2.10 10.59 -6.40
C ILE A 106 -1.07 11.36 -5.57
N PRO A 107 -1.52 12.33 -4.76
CA PRO A 107 -0.63 13.00 -3.83
C PRO A 107 -0.22 11.99 -2.75
N LEU A 108 1.10 11.89 -2.50
CA LEU A 108 1.66 11.11 -1.40
C LEU A 108 2.13 12.08 -0.33
N GLU A 109 1.69 11.86 0.89
CA GLU A 109 2.03 12.70 2.02
C GLU A 109 3.39 12.25 2.57
N LEU A 110 4.36 13.20 2.64
CA LEU A 110 5.65 12.93 3.24
C LEU A 110 5.55 13.08 4.75
N ASP A 111 5.91 12.04 5.46
CA ASP A 111 5.97 12.01 6.90
C ASP A 111 7.41 11.81 7.37
N ALA A 112 7.93 12.79 8.09
CA ALA A 112 9.25 12.74 8.71
C ALA A 112 9.18 12.60 10.24
N ALA A 113 7.98 12.64 10.83
CA ALA A 113 7.78 12.55 12.27
C ALA A 113 7.77 11.10 12.72
N PRO A 114 8.68 10.66 13.61
CA PRO A 114 8.59 9.31 14.17
C PRO A 114 7.52 9.22 15.26
N PRO A 115 6.95 8.05 15.48
CA PRO A 115 5.95 7.86 16.53
C PRO A 115 6.51 8.17 17.92
N ARG A 116 5.68 8.68 18.81
CA ARG A 116 6.05 9.12 20.14
C ARG A 116 5.65 8.07 21.17
N ILE A 117 6.62 7.48 21.87
CA ILE A 117 6.39 6.50 22.93
C ILE A 117 6.32 7.22 24.28
N LEU A 118 5.19 7.16 24.95
CA LEU A 118 4.92 7.73 26.28
C LEU A 118 4.74 6.60 27.27
N LEU A 119 5.65 6.50 28.26
CA LEU A 119 5.53 5.57 29.37
C LEU A 119 4.72 6.24 30.48
N GLU A 120 3.68 5.59 30.96
CA GLU A 120 2.81 6.07 32.02
C GLU A 120 3.14 5.41 33.35
N ARG A 121 3.45 4.10 33.33
CA ARG A 121 3.79 3.33 34.51
C ARG A 121 4.90 2.34 34.18
N VAL A 122 5.88 2.26 35.08
CA VAL A 122 6.99 1.29 35.02
C VAL A 122 7.18 0.74 36.43
N GLU A 123 6.76 -0.48 36.65
CA GLU A 123 6.84 -1.17 37.94
C GLU A 123 7.71 -2.41 37.84
N ARG A 124 8.54 -2.66 38.84
CA ARG A 124 9.37 -3.87 38.89
C ARG A 124 8.66 -4.94 39.68
N GLU A 125 8.43 -6.09 39.06
CA GLU A 125 7.75 -7.22 39.65
C GLU A 125 8.48 -8.53 39.29
N GLY A 126 8.94 -9.28 40.30
CA GLY A 126 9.53 -10.61 40.09
C GLY A 126 10.76 -10.66 39.14
N GLY A 127 11.53 -9.58 39.00
CA GLY A 127 12.70 -9.52 38.09
C GLY A 127 12.37 -9.04 36.67
N LEU A 128 11.09 -8.80 36.36
CA LEU A 128 10.60 -8.18 35.16
C LEU A 128 10.13 -6.74 35.45
N TYR A 129 9.90 -5.99 34.37
CA TYR A 129 9.21 -4.72 34.43
C TYR A 129 7.83 -4.85 33.81
N ARG A 130 6.80 -4.45 34.54
CA ARG A 130 5.45 -4.23 34.02
C ARG A 130 5.38 -2.78 33.56
N VAL A 131 5.19 -2.60 32.26
CA VAL A 131 5.25 -1.30 31.58
C VAL A 131 3.93 -1.04 30.90
N SER A 132 3.31 0.09 31.19
CA SER A 132 2.15 0.57 30.45
C SER A 132 2.38 1.98 29.91
N GLY A 133 1.66 2.31 28.86
CA GLY A 133 1.74 3.60 28.22
C GLY A 133 1.00 3.66 26.90
N ARG A 134 1.29 4.69 26.13
CA ARG A 134 0.72 4.85 24.79
C ARG A 134 1.76 5.26 23.78
N VAL A 135 1.46 4.99 22.54
CA VAL A 135 2.20 5.44 21.36
C VAL A 135 1.28 6.31 20.53
N GLU A 136 1.74 7.48 20.16
CA GLU A 136 1.01 8.47 19.39
C GLU A 136 1.74 8.75 18.08
N ASP A 137 1.00 8.96 16.98
CA ASP A 137 1.53 9.32 15.70
C ASP A 137 0.50 10.04 14.81
N ASN A 138 0.95 11.01 13.99
CA ASN A 138 0.06 11.83 13.14
C ASN A 138 -0.57 11.06 11.97
N LEU A 139 0.14 10.08 11.39
CA LEU A 139 -0.38 9.19 10.33
C LEU A 139 -0.83 7.82 10.86
N GLY A 140 -0.57 7.57 12.13
CA GLY A 140 -0.97 6.36 12.82
C GLY A 140 0.16 5.36 13.05
N VAL A 141 0.08 4.70 14.19
CA VAL A 141 1.00 3.65 14.62
C VAL A 141 0.67 2.36 13.86
N ASP A 142 1.65 1.82 13.12
CA ASP A 142 1.53 0.56 12.40
C ASP A 142 1.79 -0.64 13.32
N ARG A 143 2.87 -0.57 14.13
CA ARG A 143 3.21 -1.64 15.07
C ARG A 143 4.06 -1.14 16.23
N VAL A 144 3.93 -1.85 17.35
CA VAL A 144 4.77 -1.73 18.53
C VAL A 144 5.37 -3.10 18.83
N ALA A 145 6.64 -3.15 19.18
CA ALA A 145 7.35 -4.37 19.53
C ALA A 145 8.27 -4.17 20.73
N VAL A 146 8.54 -5.24 21.46
CA VAL A 146 9.58 -5.32 22.48
C VAL A 146 10.82 -5.95 21.86
N GLN A 147 11.94 -5.27 21.96
CA GLN A 147 13.25 -5.79 21.58
C GLN A 147 14.04 -6.18 22.81
N VAL A 148 14.56 -7.41 22.82
CA VAL A 148 15.49 -7.94 23.83
C VAL A 148 16.71 -8.49 23.07
N GLY A 149 17.85 -7.84 23.18
CA GLY A 149 19.00 -8.15 22.36
C GLY A 149 18.69 -8.00 20.84
N LYS A 150 18.81 -9.11 20.11
CA LYS A 150 18.49 -9.16 18.65
C LYS A 150 17.07 -9.61 18.34
N ARG A 151 16.31 -10.02 19.35
CA ARG A 151 14.95 -10.56 19.18
C ARG A 151 13.90 -9.45 19.29
N PHE A 152 12.97 -9.41 18.33
CA PHE A 152 11.79 -8.55 18.34
C PHE A 152 10.55 -9.40 18.57
N THR A 153 9.73 -8.99 19.54
CA THR A 153 8.44 -9.61 19.83
C THR A 153 7.36 -8.54 19.63
N PRO A 154 6.52 -8.66 18.59
CA PRO A 154 5.46 -7.70 18.35
C PRO A 154 4.40 -7.79 19.46
N LEU A 155 3.85 -6.63 19.84
CA LEU A 155 2.66 -6.53 20.65
C LEU A 155 1.43 -6.57 19.75
N SER A 156 0.46 -7.41 20.11
CA SER A 156 -0.81 -7.50 19.36
C SER A 156 -1.72 -6.34 19.75
N LEU A 157 -1.59 -5.22 19.06
CA LEU A 157 -2.30 -3.97 19.35
C LEU A 157 -3.07 -3.51 18.10
N PRO A 158 -4.17 -2.76 18.25
CA PRO A 158 -4.86 -2.14 17.14
C PRO A 158 -3.95 -1.10 16.48
N LYS A 159 -4.17 -0.80 15.20
CA LYS A 159 -3.53 0.30 14.50
C LYS A 159 -4.35 1.58 14.68
N GLY A 160 -3.70 2.73 14.74
CA GLY A 160 -4.40 4.01 14.84
C GLY A 160 -3.49 5.16 15.27
N PRO A 161 -4.04 6.37 15.36
CA PRO A 161 -3.27 7.57 15.76
C PRO A 161 -2.76 7.49 17.21
N GLU A 162 -3.45 6.75 18.06
CA GLU A 162 -3.05 6.46 19.43
C GLU A 162 -3.26 4.98 19.72
N VAL A 163 -2.27 4.34 20.32
CA VAL A 163 -2.28 2.92 20.68
C VAL A 163 -1.79 2.76 22.11
N VAL A 164 -2.66 2.23 22.99
CA VAL A 164 -2.33 1.93 24.39
C VAL A 164 -1.73 0.54 24.48
N PHE A 165 -0.68 0.39 25.27
CA PHE A 165 -0.01 -0.90 25.48
C PHE A 165 0.20 -1.23 26.96
N LEU A 166 0.26 -2.53 27.25
CA LEU A 166 0.73 -3.12 28.49
C LEU A 166 1.67 -4.28 28.12
N ALA A 167 2.86 -4.32 28.70
CA ALA A 167 3.83 -5.37 28.45
C ALA A 167 4.62 -5.72 29.71
N GLU A 168 4.99 -7.00 29.85
CA GLU A 168 5.96 -7.46 30.83
C GLU A 168 7.28 -7.75 30.10
N VAL A 169 8.35 -7.09 30.52
CA VAL A 169 9.62 -7.07 29.80
C VAL A 169 10.81 -7.22 30.76
N PRO A 170 11.90 -7.87 30.35
CA PRO A 170 13.10 -7.93 31.19
C PRO A 170 13.81 -6.56 31.28
N PRO A 171 14.68 -6.38 32.30
CA PRO A 171 15.53 -5.19 32.40
C PRO A 171 16.31 -4.93 31.11
N GLY A 172 16.40 -3.66 30.72
CA GLY A 172 17.14 -3.25 29.53
C GLY A 172 16.44 -3.55 28.20
N ALA A 173 15.20 -4.05 28.21
CA ALA A 173 14.37 -4.18 27.01
C ALA A 173 14.14 -2.81 26.35
N VAL A 174 13.89 -2.81 25.06
CA VAL A 174 13.61 -1.61 24.27
C VAL A 174 12.22 -1.75 23.62
N LEU A 175 11.33 -0.80 23.90
CA LEU A 175 10.11 -0.64 23.13
C LEU A 175 10.45 0.04 21.80
N VAL A 176 9.98 -0.53 20.70
CA VAL A 176 10.16 0.01 19.35
C VAL A 176 8.80 0.22 18.74
N ALA A 177 8.53 1.44 18.29
CA ALA A 177 7.32 1.78 17.56
C ALA A 177 7.65 2.14 16.12
N VAL A 178 6.73 1.79 15.22
CA VAL A 178 6.82 2.11 13.78
C VAL A 178 5.47 2.67 13.37
N ASP A 179 5.47 3.80 12.66
CA ASP A 179 4.28 4.42 12.09
C ASP A 179 3.89 3.82 10.74
N ALA A 180 2.80 4.32 10.15
CA ALA A 180 2.30 3.91 8.84
C ALA A 180 3.24 4.30 7.68
N ALA A 181 4.07 5.34 7.86
CA ALA A 181 5.08 5.78 6.88
C ALA A 181 6.40 4.99 6.99
N GLY A 182 6.61 4.24 8.09
CA GLY A 182 7.81 3.46 8.36
C GLY A 182 8.87 4.20 9.18
N ASN A 183 8.58 5.39 9.75
CA ASN A 183 9.46 6.03 10.71
C ASN A 183 9.46 5.24 12.02
N ARG A 184 10.55 5.32 12.77
CA ARG A 184 10.76 4.49 13.96
C ARG A 184 11.17 5.33 15.14
N SER A 185 10.65 4.97 16.31
CA SER A 185 11.17 5.41 17.59
C SER A 185 11.48 4.23 18.49
N ALA A 186 12.32 4.47 19.49
CA ALA A 186 12.72 3.47 20.45
C ALA A 186 12.81 4.07 21.86
N ARG A 187 12.32 3.35 22.86
CA ARG A 187 12.38 3.73 24.27
C ARG A 187 12.92 2.59 25.11
N ARG A 188 14.07 2.80 25.76
CA ARG A 188 14.66 1.80 26.67
C ARG A 188 13.91 1.77 28.00
N ILE A 189 13.67 0.57 28.48
CA ILE A 189 13.17 0.29 29.84
C ILE A 189 14.38 0.15 30.78
N PRO A 190 14.28 0.63 32.00
CA PRO A 190 15.38 0.57 32.98
C PRO A 190 16.01 -0.79 33.16
#